data_a1de91b24a7a8770b4a748478630dc74
#
_entry.id   a1de91b24a7a8770b4a748478630dc74
#
_cell.length_a   1.000
_cell.length_b   1.000
_cell.length_c   1.000
_cell.angle_alpha   90.00
_cell.angle_beta   90.00
_cell.angle_gamma   90.00
#
_symmetry.space_group_name_H-M   'P 1'
#
loop_
_entity.id
_entity.type
_entity.pdbx_description
1 polymer ?
#
loop_
_entity_poly.entity_id
_entity_poly.type
_entity_poly.pdbx_seq_one_letter_code
_entity_poly.pdbx_strand_id
1 'polypeptide(L)'
;MFLFENVRGLLTHDHGKTYATMLDIFAKAGYTIDKQVLNAWEHGVPQKRERLITIGIRNDLVGKTEYTFPKAHSYKPVLRDVLLDCPEGPGVPYGEKKKKIFELVPPGGYWRDIDPKIAKEYMKSCWDMEGGRTGILRRMSLDEPSLTVLTSPSQKQTERCHPLEARPFTVRENARCQTFPDDWEFCGNVSAQYKQVGNAVPVNLAYDIAKEIVHSLDILEANTKIKEAI
;
A
#
# COMPACT_ATOMS: atom_id res chain seq x y z
N MET A 1 8.05 0.00 -23.76
CA MET A 1 8.14 -0.35 -22.33
C MET A 1 6.74 -0.45 -21.74
N PHE A 2 6.49 -1.29 -20.74
CA PHE A 2 5.28 -1.30 -19.92
C PHE A 2 5.60 -1.46 -18.44
N LEU A 3 4.68 -1.05 -17.58
CA LEU A 3 4.67 -1.29 -16.14
C LEU A 3 3.42 -2.12 -15.79
N PHE A 4 3.62 -3.15 -14.96
CA PHE A 4 2.55 -3.93 -14.36
C PHE A 4 2.74 -3.96 -12.83
N GLU A 5 1.70 -3.58 -12.09
CA GLU A 5 1.69 -3.56 -10.63
C GLU A 5 0.70 -4.58 -10.08
N ASN A 6 1.09 -5.28 -9.01
CA ASN A 6 0.20 -6.18 -8.29
C ASN A 6 0.62 -6.35 -6.83
N VAL A 7 -0.20 -7.06 -6.06
CA VAL A 7 0.15 -7.46 -4.70
C VAL A 7 1.27 -8.51 -4.72
N ARG A 8 2.15 -8.48 -3.69
CA ARG A 8 3.22 -9.47 -3.53
C ARG A 8 2.72 -10.93 -3.58
N GLY A 9 1.50 -11.18 -3.10
CA GLY A 9 0.89 -12.52 -3.10
C GLY A 9 0.77 -13.17 -4.47
N LEU A 10 0.80 -12.40 -5.56
CA LEU A 10 0.81 -12.95 -6.93
C LEU A 10 2.01 -13.87 -7.18
N LEU A 11 3.15 -13.62 -6.55
CA LEU A 11 4.36 -14.46 -6.69
C LEU A 11 4.16 -15.88 -6.17
N THR A 12 3.27 -16.09 -5.21
CA THR A 12 3.00 -17.39 -4.59
C THR A 12 1.62 -17.96 -4.95
N HIS A 13 0.81 -17.19 -5.70
CA HIS A 13 -0.52 -17.64 -6.13
C HIS A 13 -0.41 -18.88 -7.02
N ASP A 14 -1.22 -19.90 -6.71
CA ASP A 14 -1.19 -21.20 -7.38
C ASP A 14 0.25 -21.77 -7.46
N HIS A 15 0.93 -21.81 -6.32
CA HIS A 15 2.32 -22.28 -6.23
C HIS A 15 3.29 -21.59 -7.21
N GLY A 16 3.02 -20.30 -7.52
CA GLY A 16 3.82 -19.49 -8.44
C GLY A 16 3.46 -19.63 -9.93
N LYS A 17 2.57 -20.56 -10.29
CA LYS A 17 2.21 -20.83 -11.70
C LYS A 17 1.56 -19.64 -12.38
N THR A 18 0.71 -18.90 -11.67
CA THR A 18 0.03 -17.71 -12.23
C THR A 18 1.03 -16.71 -12.75
N TYR A 19 2.01 -16.34 -11.94
CA TYR A 19 3.01 -15.34 -12.33
C TYR A 19 3.95 -15.89 -13.41
N ALA A 20 4.32 -17.18 -13.34
CA ALA A 20 5.13 -17.84 -14.38
C ALA A 20 4.42 -17.82 -15.75
N THR A 21 3.12 -18.11 -15.78
CA THR A 21 2.31 -17.99 -17.01
C THR A 21 2.30 -16.57 -17.58
N MET A 22 2.18 -15.57 -16.72
CA MET A 22 2.24 -14.16 -17.16
C MET A 22 3.60 -13.82 -17.76
N LEU A 23 4.70 -14.25 -17.15
CA LEU A 23 6.04 -14.04 -17.67
C LEU A 23 6.23 -14.69 -19.05
N ASP A 24 5.72 -15.90 -19.25
CA ASP A 24 5.76 -16.60 -20.56
C ASP A 24 4.98 -15.82 -21.63
N ILE A 25 3.79 -15.29 -21.27
CA ILE A 25 2.99 -14.45 -22.19
C ILE A 25 3.75 -13.17 -22.56
N PHE A 26 4.36 -12.48 -21.59
CA PHE A 26 5.12 -11.27 -21.87
C PHE A 26 6.35 -11.55 -22.73
N ALA A 27 7.07 -12.66 -22.48
CA ALA A 27 8.21 -13.07 -23.29
C ALA A 27 7.78 -13.38 -24.74
N LYS A 28 6.67 -14.12 -24.94
CA LYS A 28 6.08 -14.40 -26.27
C LYS A 28 5.61 -13.14 -26.98
N ALA A 29 5.17 -12.13 -26.22
CA ALA A 29 4.81 -10.82 -26.77
C ALA A 29 6.03 -9.94 -27.13
N GLY A 30 7.25 -10.45 -26.95
CA GLY A 30 8.48 -9.78 -27.36
C GLY A 30 9.02 -8.80 -26.32
N TYR A 31 8.85 -9.10 -25.00
CA TYR A 31 9.36 -8.26 -23.92
C TYR A 31 10.36 -9.00 -23.04
N THR A 32 11.44 -8.33 -22.70
CA THR A 32 12.36 -8.71 -21.62
C THR A 32 11.85 -8.10 -20.32
N ILE A 33 11.78 -8.92 -19.26
CA ILE A 33 11.09 -8.57 -18.02
C ILE A 33 12.09 -8.47 -16.87
N ASP A 34 11.95 -7.38 -16.09
CA ASP A 34 12.54 -7.23 -14.77
C ASP A 34 11.46 -7.00 -13.72
N LYS A 35 11.71 -7.39 -12.45
CA LYS A 35 10.73 -7.29 -11.37
C LYS A 35 11.37 -7.05 -10.02
N GLN A 36 10.68 -6.28 -9.19
CA GLN A 36 11.05 -6.09 -7.79
C GLN A 36 9.80 -5.95 -6.92
N VAL A 37 9.88 -6.41 -5.67
CA VAL A 37 8.89 -6.08 -4.64
C VAL A 37 9.38 -4.83 -3.94
N LEU A 38 8.62 -3.74 -4.06
CA LEU A 38 8.90 -2.47 -3.40
C LEU A 38 7.99 -2.31 -2.18
N ASN A 39 8.55 -1.79 -1.08
CA ASN A 39 7.77 -1.41 0.10
C ASN A 39 7.57 0.12 0.07
N ALA A 40 6.33 0.57 -0.03
CA ALA A 40 5.98 1.99 -0.09
C ALA A 40 6.61 2.82 1.04
N TRP A 41 6.79 2.24 2.24
CA TRP A 41 7.45 2.91 3.36
C TRP A 41 8.88 3.35 3.05
N GLU A 42 9.55 2.67 2.15
CA GLU A 42 10.90 3.01 1.70
C GLU A 42 10.93 4.10 0.64
N HIS A 43 9.75 4.55 0.19
CA HIS A 43 9.55 5.55 -0.85
C HIS A 43 8.73 6.76 -0.34
N GLY A 44 8.97 7.18 0.91
CA GLY A 44 8.36 8.37 1.47
C GLY A 44 6.85 8.26 1.74
N VAL A 45 6.33 7.03 1.92
CA VAL A 45 4.93 6.75 2.23
C VAL A 45 4.80 6.27 3.67
N PRO A 46 3.98 6.88 4.54
CA PRO A 46 3.83 6.47 5.94
C PRO A 46 3.00 5.18 6.08
N GLN A 47 3.32 4.15 5.27
CA GLN A 47 2.57 2.91 5.20
C GLN A 47 3.45 1.72 4.80
N LYS A 48 3.38 0.63 5.56
CA LYS A 48 3.94 -0.67 5.17
C LYS A 48 3.02 -1.31 4.13
N ARG A 49 3.39 -1.16 2.85
CA ARG A 49 2.64 -1.67 1.70
C ARG A 49 3.60 -2.21 0.65
N GLU A 50 3.67 -3.53 0.54
CA GLU A 50 4.50 -4.19 -0.48
C GLU A 50 3.72 -4.35 -1.78
N ARG A 51 4.39 -4.02 -2.89
CA ARG A 51 3.86 -4.19 -4.25
C ARG A 51 4.90 -4.81 -5.16
N LEU A 52 4.45 -5.79 -5.94
CA LEU A 52 5.22 -6.35 -7.02
C LEU A 52 5.14 -5.39 -8.21
N ILE A 53 6.28 -4.86 -8.59
CA ILE A 53 6.45 -4.03 -9.78
C ILE A 53 7.15 -4.87 -10.84
N THR A 54 6.58 -4.95 -12.02
CA THR A 54 7.13 -5.66 -13.17
C THR A 54 7.27 -4.68 -14.31
N ILE A 55 8.47 -4.57 -14.85
CA ILE A 55 8.80 -3.71 -15.99
C ILE A 55 9.11 -4.59 -17.19
N GLY A 56 8.51 -4.27 -18.33
CA GLY A 56 8.80 -4.93 -19.60
C GLY A 56 9.43 -3.95 -20.61
N ILE A 57 10.61 -4.29 -21.08
CA ILE A 57 11.30 -3.58 -22.16
C ILE A 57 11.12 -4.40 -23.43
N ARG A 58 10.59 -3.81 -24.51
CA ARG A 58 10.44 -4.50 -25.79
C ARG A 58 11.80 -4.91 -26.33
N ASN A 59 11.93 -6.13 -26.86
CA ASN A 59 13.22 -6.77 -27.18
C ASN A 59 14.09 -5.97 -28.16
N ASP A 60 13.47 -5.22 -29.11
CA ASP A 60 14.21 -4.37 -30.04
C ASP A 60 14.82 -3.10 -29.39
N LEU A 61 14.45 -2.81 -28.13
CA LEU A 61 14.95 -1.70 -27.34
C LEU A 61 15.98 -2.13 -26.28
N VAL A 62 16.14 -3.42 -26.05
CA VAL A 62 17.14 -3.96 -25.13
C VAL A 62 18.54 -3.55 -25.61
N GLY A 63 19.36 -3.03 -24.70
CA GLY A 63 20.67 -2.47 -24.99
C GLY A 63 20.65 -1.04 -25.58
N LYS A 64 19.46 -0.47 -25.87
CA LYS A 64 19.29 0.94 -26.24
C LYS A 64 18.77 1.79 -25.08
N THR A 65 18.16 1.15 -24.10
CA THR A 65 17.72 1.72 -22.84
C THR A 65 17.88 0.68 -21.72
N GLU A 66 17.86 1.15 -20.50
CA GLU A 66 17.84 0.31 -19.28
C GLU A 66 16.84 0.89 -18.29
N TYR A 67 16.32 0.05 -17.40
CA TYR A 67 15.49 0.48 -16.28
C TYR A 67 16.16 0.05 -14.98
N THR A 68 16.22 0.96 -14.02
CA THR A 68 16.71 0.67 -12.67
C THR A 68 15.57 0.94 -11.68
N PHE A 69 15.31 0.02 -10.75
CA PHE A 69 14.32 0.26 -9.72
C PHE A 69 14.75 1.39 -8.77
N PRO A 70 13.80 2.22 -8.29
CA PRO A 70 14.12 3.34 -7.43
C PRO A 70 14.76 2.89 -6.11
N LYS A 71 15.73 3.66 -5.63
CA LYS A 71 16.42 3.41 -4.37
C LYS A 71 15.55 3.85 -3.19
N ALA A 72 15.67 3.13 -2.08
CA ALA A 72 15.01 3.49 -0.83
C ALA A 72 15.45 4.88 -0.34
N HIS A 73 14.52 5.67 0.17
CA HIS A 73 14.79 6.94 0.81
C HIS A 73 15.46 6.74 2.18
N SER A 74 16.28 7.68 2.59
CA SER A 74 16.92 7.68 3.93
C SER A 74 15.90 7.94 5.04
N TYR A 75 14.91 8.80 4.79
CA TYR A 75 13.82 9.09 5.72
C TYR A 75 12.61 8.19 5.46
N LYS A 76 12.08 7.60 6.53
CA LYS A 76 10.90 6.74 6.51
C LYS A 76 9.79 7.37 7.38
N PRO A 77 8.75 7.95 6.77
CA PRO A 77 7.70 8.67 7.50
C PRO A 77 6.84 7.73 8.36
N VAL A 78 6.25 8.31 9.41
CA VAL A 78 5.33 7.66 10.34
C VAL A 78 3.97 8.36 10.34
N LEU A 79 2.98 7.82 11.04
CA LEU A 79 1.63 8.38 11.07
C LEU A 79 1.57 9.80 11.65
N ARG A 80 2.46 10.16 12.56
CA ARG A 80 2.57 11.51 13.12
C ARG A 80 2.77 12.57 12.03
N ASP A 81 3.51 12.25 10.99
CA ASP A 81 3.88 13.18 9.93
C ASP A 81 2.69 13.57 9.02
N VAL A 82 1.58 12.82 9.10
CA VAL A 82 0.43 13.00 8.19
C VAL A 82 -0.93 13.09 8.86
N LEU A 83 -1.03 12.82 10.18
CA LEU A 83 -2.34 12.79 10.85
C LEU A 83 -2.63 14.03 11.69
N LEU A 84 -1.63 14.66 12.31
CA LEU A 84 -1.87 15.69 13.34
C LEU A 84 -2.57 16.94 12.79
N ASP A 85 -2.34 17.26 11.53
CA ASP A 85 -2.94 18.41 10.84
C ASP A 85 -3.86 17.98 9.68
N CYS A 86 -4.32 16.72 9.71
CA CYS A 86 -5.16 16.17 8.63
C CYS A 86 -6.53 16.88 8.63
N PRO A 87 -6.96 17.39 7.47
CA PRO A 87 -8.29 17.98 7.35
C PRO A 87 -9.40 16.97 7.66
N GLU A 88 -10.53 17.46 8.13
CA GLU A 88 -11.73 16.63 8.30
C GLU A 88 -12.13 15.97 6.97
N GLY A 89 -12.71 14.80 7.06
CA GLY A 89 -13.17 14.04 5.90
C GLY A 89 -14.23 13.01 6.25
N PRO A 90 -14.95 12.50 5.26
CA PRO A 90 -15.97 11.49 5.48
C PRO A 90 -15.36 10.21 6.07
N GLY A 91 -16.08 9.60 7.02
CA GLY A 91 -15.65 8.39 7.71
C GLY A 91 -16.83 7.56 8.19
N VAL A 92 -16.53 6.35 8.66
CA VAL A 92 -17.52 5.43 9.26
C VAL A 92 -17.20 5.30 10.75
N PRO A 93 -18.12 5.61 11.67
CA PRO A 93 -17.88 5.46 13.10
C PRO A 93 -17.90 3.98 13.52
N TYR A 94 -17.28 3.68 14.65
CA TYR A 94 -17.56 2.42 15.33
C TYR A 94 -18.93 2.50 16.05
N GLY A 95 -19.63 1.35 16.13
CA GLY A 95 -20.76 1.23 17.05
C GLY A 95 -20.29 1.30 18.51
N GLU A 96 -21.16 1.75 19.42
CA GLU A 96 -20.84 2.04 20.83
C GLU A 96 -20.10 0.91 21.57
N LYS A 97 -20.52 -0.34 21.38
CA LYS A 97 -19.85 -1.50 22.01
C LYS A 97 -18.41 -1.65 21.54
N LYS A 98 -18.18 -1.47 20.24
CA LYS A 98 -16.85 -1.58 19.64
C LYS A 98 -15.95 -0.42 20.06
N LYS A 99 -16.50 0.78 20.08
CA LYS A 99 -15.79 1.99 20.54
C LYS A 99 -15.27 1.82 21.96
N LYS A 100 -16.12 1.40 22.91
CA LYS A 100 -15.74 1.16 24.32
C LYS A 100 -14.60 0.14 24.46
N ILE A 101 -14.56 -0.88 23.60
CA ILE A 101 -13.47 -1.87 23.63
C ILE A 101 -12.18 -1.25 23.08
N PHE A 102 -12.24 -0.48 22.01
CA PHE A 102 -11.05 0.20 21.47
C PHE A 102 -10.49 1.29 22.41
N GLU A 103 -11.31 1.88 23.27
CA GLU A 103 -10.84 2.81 24.31
C GLU A 103 -9.92 2.13 25.33
N LEU A 104 -10.05 0.81 25.53
CA LEU A 104 -9.17 0.03 26.38
C LEU A 104 -7.84 -0.36 25.72
N VAL A 105 -7.77 -0.33 24.39
CA VAL A 105 -6.57 -0.71 23.64
C VAL A 105 -5.61 0.46 23.60
N PRO A 106 -4.38 0.35 24.08
CA PRO A 106 -3.40 1.44 24.02
C PRO A 106 -2.99 1.73 22.57
N PRO A 107 -2.52 2.97 22.26
CA PRO A 107 -1.91 3.26 20.97
C PRO A 107 -0.77 2.28 20.64
N GLY A 108 -0.77 1.75 19.41
CA GLY A 108 0.16 0.70 18.99
C GLY A 108 -0.23 -0.72 19.40
N GLY A 109 -1.22 -0.85 20.29
CA GLY A 109 -1.67 -2.12 20.86
C GLY A 109 -2.69 -2.89 19.99
N TYR A 110 -3.11 -4.03 20.50
CA TYR A 110 -4.09 -4.92 19.91
C TYR A 110 -4.76 -5.81 20.98
N TRP A 111 -5.49 -6.82 20.60
CA TRP A 111 -6.28 -7.65 21.52
C TRP A 111 -5.49 -8.28 22.71
N ARG A 112 -4.17 -8.45 22.59
CA ARG A 112 -3.32 -9.00 23.69
C ARG A 112 -2.99 -7.98 24.77
N ASP A 113 -3.23 -6.71 24.50
CA ASP A 113 -2.88 -5.60 25.41
C ASP A 113 -4.07 -5.16 26.27
N ILE A 114 -5.18 -5.90 26.24
CA ILE A 114 -6.36 -5.70 27.09
C ILE A 114 -6.68 -6.97 27.89
N ASP A 115 -7.62 -6.86 28.84
CA ASP A 115 -8.07 -8.01 29.64
C ASP A 115 -8.45 -9.19 28.73
N PRO A 116 -7.87 -10.39 28.95
CA PRO A 116 -8.13 -11.57 28.12
C PRO A 116 -9.61 -11.99 28.06
N LYS A 117 -10.41 -11.73 29.11
CA LYS A 117 -11.84 -12.02 29.13
C LYS A 117 -12.58 -11.13 28.13
N ILE A 118 -12.27 -9.82 28.13
CA ILE A 118 -12.85 -8.84 27.19
C ILE A 118 -12.41 -9.18 25.76
N ALA A 119 -11.14 -9.49 25.56
CA ALA A 119 -10.61 -9.88 24.25
C ALA A 119 -11.30 -11.13 23.72
N LYS A 120 -11.46 -12.17 24.55
CA LYS A 120 -12.13 -13.43 24.18
C LYS A 120 -13.59 -13.21 23.80
N GLU A 121 -14.32 -12.43 24.60
CA GLU A 121 -15.72 -12.09 24.33
C GLU A 121 -15.85 -11.35 22.97
N TYR A 122 -14.96 -10.42 22.69
CA TYR A 122 -14.96 -9.70 21.41
C TYR A 122 -14.59 -10.60 20.24
N MET A 123 -13.56 -11.42 20.38
CA MET A 123 -13.02 -12.25 19.31
C MET A 123 -13.96 -13.40 18.95
N LYS A 124 -14.70 -13.96 19.92
CA LYS A 124 -15.61 -15.13 19.72
C LYS A 124 -14.85 -16.29 19.05
N SER A 125 -15.40 -16.82 17.94
CA SER A 125 -14.79 -17.92 17.18
C SER A 125 -13.37 -17.62 16.67
N CYS A 126 -13.01 -16.35 16.51
CA CYS A 126 -11.64 -15.99 16.13
C CYS A 126 -10.62 -16.23 17.24
N TRP A 127 -11.05 -16.46 18.49
CA TRP A 127 -10.16 -16.71 19.62
C TRP A 127 -9.33 -18.00 19.45
N ASP A 128 -9.97 -19.05 18.96
CA ASP A 128 -9.37 -20.38 18.81
C ASP A 128 -8.72 -20.60 17.41
N MET A 129 -8.77 -19.60 16.53
CA MET A 129 -8.15 -19.70 15.20
C MET A 129 -6.62 -19.68 15.29
N GLU A 130 -5.97 -20.41 14.40
CA GLU A 130 -4.53 -20.37 14.22
C GLU A 130 -4.03 -19.01 13.70
N GLY A 131 -2.74 -18.73 13.89
CA GLY A 131 -2.08 -17.50 13.47
C GLY A 131 -2.05 -16.43 14.55
N GLY A 132 -1.33 -15.33 14.27
CA GLY A 132 -1.07 -14.27 15.25
C GLY A 132 -2.26 -13.35 15.52
N ARG A 133 -3.23 -13.28 14.59
CA ARG A 133 -4.45 -12.45 14.71
C ARG A 133 -4.19 -10.99 15.06
N THR A 134 -3.02 -10.48 14.69
CA THR A 134 -2.51 -9.14 15.05
C THR A 134 -3.33 -7.98 14.46
N GLY A 135 -4.22 -8.28 13.52
CA GLY A 135 -5.14 -7.30 12.93
C GLY A 135 -6.47 -7.12 13.68
N ILE A 136 -6.75 -7.94 14.72
CA ILE A 136 -7.96 -7.81 15.52
C ILE A 136 -7.70 -6.81 16.64
N LEU A 137 -8.63 -5.87 16.87
CA LEU A 137 -8.49 -4.77 17.84
C LEU A 137 -7.17 -4.00 17.66
N ARG A 138 -6.69 -3.88 16.45
CA ARG A 138 -5.42 -3.16 16.19
C ARG A 138 -5.65 -1.66 16.25
N ARG A 139 -5.07 -1.01 17.26
CA ARG A 139 -4.94 0.45 17.34
C ARG A 139 -3.58 0.87 16.81
N MET A 140 -3.55 1.86 15.93
CA MET A 140 -2.31 2.33 15.32
C MET A 140 -1.50 3.17 16.31
N SER A 141 -0.20 3.37 16.05
CA SER A 141 0.68 4.28 16.77
C SER A 141 1.04 5.47 15.90
N LEU A 142 1.15 6.67 16.49
CA LEU A 142 1.67 7.84 15.78
C LEU A 142 3.14 7.68 15.36
N ASP A 143 3.91 6.90 16.11
CA ASP A 143 5.35 6.76 15.92
C ASP A 143 5.72 5.55 15.03
N GLU A 144 4.71 4.96 14.39
CA GLU A 144 4.88 3.88 13.42
C GLU A 144 4.20 4.21 12.08
N PRO A 145 4.65 3.63 10.95
CA PRO A 145 3.91 3.71 9.70
C PRO A 145 2.57 2.96 9.81
N SER A 146 1.59 3.38 9.07
CA SER A 146 0.34 2.63 8.91
C SER A 146 0.61 1.22 8.41
N LEU A 147 -0.23 0.30 8.79
CA LEU A 147 -0.38 -0.96 8.05
C LEU A 147 -1.10 -0.67 6.72
N THR A 148 -1.06 -1.63 5.80
CA THR A 148 -1.69 -1.47 4.48
C THR A 148 -3.12 -0.92 4.59
N VAL A 149 -3.37 0.23 3.96
CA VAL A 149 -4.70 0.84 3.83
C VAL A 149 -5.61 -0.11 3.07
N LEU A 150 -6.80 -0.32 3.62
CA LEU A 150 -7.78 -1.28 3.12
C LEU A 150 -8.89 -0.57 2.33
N THR A 151 -9.61 -1.37 1.55
CA THR A 151 -10.79 -0.92 0.78
C THR A 151 -12.05 -0.76 1.63
N SER A 152 -12.02 -1.18 2.89
CA SER A 152 -13.11 -1.06 3.84
C SER A 152 -12.57 -0.94 5.27
N PRO A 153 -13.06 0.02 6.07
CA PRO A 153 -12.63 0.21 7.46
C PRO A 153 -13.26 -0.77 8.45
N SER A 154 -14.20 -1.62 7.99
CA SER A 154 -15.08 -2.41 8.87
C SER A 154 -14.70 -3.87 9.03
N GLN A 155 -13.61 -4.34 8.41
CA GLN A 155 -13.21 -5.75 8.44
C GLN A 155 -12.59 -6.12 9.79
N LYS A 156 -13.22 -7.05 10.52
CA LYS A 156 -12.82 -7.45 11.89
C LYS A 156 -11.39 -8.00 11.99
N GLN A 157 -10.94 -8.74 11.00
CA GLN A 157 -9.60 -9.35 11.02
C GLN A 157 -8.46 -8.38 10.66
N THR A 158 -8.80 -7.21 10.14
CA THR A 158 -7.84 -6.21 9.65
C THR A 158 -8.21 -4.80 10.12
N GLU A 159 -8.61 -4.68 11.38
CA GLU A 159 -8.99 -3.40 11.99
C GLU A 159 -7.81 -2.43 12.01
N ARG A 160 -8.13 -1.16 11.78
CA ARG A 160 -7.19 -0.02 11.82
C ARG A 160 -7.85 1.10 12.59
N CYS A 161 -7.71 1.06 13.93
CA CYS A 161 -8.22 2.12 14.79
C CYS A 161 -7.25 3.30 14.78
N HIS A 162 -7.79 4.51 14.73
CA HIS A 162 -7.00 5.75 14.82
C HIS A 162 -6.19 5.79 16.13
N PRO A 163 -4.95 6.30 16.11
CA PRO A 163 -4.08 6.27 17.29
C PRO A 163 -4.60 7.09 18.49
N LEU A 164 -5.28 8.20 18.23
CA LEU A 164 -5.77 9.12 19.28
C LEU A 164 -7.25 8.91 19.61
N GLU A 165 -8.05 8.39 18.71
CA GLU A 165 -9.50 8.28 18.84
C GLU A 165 -9.97 6.84 18.57
N ALA A 166 -11.00 6.40 19.31
CA ALA A 166 -11.58 5.08 19.12
C ALA A 166 -12.54 5.05 17.92
N ARG A 167 -11.99 5.20 16.71
CA ARG A 167 -12.68 5.17 15.42
C ARG A 167 -11.78 4.63 14.30
N PRO A 168 -12.32 4.20 13.16
CA PRO A 168 -11.50 3.97 11.97
C PRO A 168 -10.88 5.28 11.46
N PHE A 169 -9.89 5.16 10.61
CA PHE A 169 -9.39 6.28 9.80
C PHE A 169 -10.50 6.78 8.86
N THR A 170 -10.60 8.09 8.69
CA THR A 170 -11.44 8.71 7.66
C THR A 170 -10.89 8.43 6.26
N VAL A 171 -11.65 8.78 5.21
CA VAL A 171 -11.17 8.70 3.83
C VAL A 171 -9.95 9.60 3.64
N ARG A 172 -9.95 10.82 4.19
CA ARG A 172 -8.84 11.77 4.06
C ARG A 172 -7.58 11.30 4.78
N GLU A 173 -7.70 10.77 5.99
CA GLU A 173 -6.57 10.19 6.72
C GLU A 173 -5.96 8.99 5.97
N ASN A 174 -6.78 8.11 5.40
CA ASN A 174 -6.29 7.04 4.55
C ASN A 174 -5.64 7.56 3.26
N ALA A 175 -6.17 8.64 2.67
CA ALA A 175 -5.59 9.28 1.50
C ALA A 175 -4.21 9.86 1.81
N ARG A 176 -4.01 10.54 2.94
CA ARG A 176 -2.70 10.99 3.40
C ARG A 176 -1.74 9.83 3.69
N CYS A 177 -2.21 8.71 4.24
CA CYS A 177 -1.41 7.49 4.37
C CYS A 177 -0.97 6.91 3.02
N GLN A 178 -1.69 7.22 1.93
CA GLN A 178 -1.36 6.88 0.54
C GLN A 178 -0.65 8.04 -0.19
N THR A 179 -0.31 9.10 0.53
CA THR A 179 0.36 10.31 0.03
C THR A 179 -0.42 11.06 -1.06
N PHE A 180 -1.75 10.96 -1.08
CA PHE A 180 -2.58 11.84 -1.90
C PHE A 180 -2.55 13.26 -1.35
N PRO A 181 -2.51 14.29 -2.19
CA PRO A 181 -2.67 15.68 -1.76
C PRO A 181 -4.08 15.94 -1.23
N ASP A 182 -4.23 16.96 -0.37
CA ASP A 182 -5.51 17.21 0.31
C ASP A 182 -6.61 17.75 -0.60
N ASP A 183 -6.26 18.35 -1.72
CA ASP A 183 -7.17 18.82 -2.76
C ASP A 183 -7.65 17.70 -3.71
N TRP A 184 -7.11 16.49 -3.58
CA TRP A 184 -7.58 15.36 -4.37
C TRP A 184 -8.98 14.92 -3.96
N GLU A 185 -9.92 14.93 -4.89
CA GLU A 185 -11.30 14.54 -4.66
C GLU A 185 -11.55 13.06 -4.99
N PHE A 186 -12.24 12.37 -4.05
CA PHE A 186 -12.73 11.02 -4.25
C PHE A 186 -14.24 11.07 -4.49
N CYS A 187 -14.72 10.40 -5.54
CA CYS A 187 -16.12 10.48 -5.96
C CYS A 187 -16.98 9.34 -5.39
N GLY A 188 -18.29 9.58 -5.39
CA GLY A 188 -19.28 8.59 -4.95
C GLY A 188 -19.50 8.58 -3.44
N ASN A 189 -20.18 7.53 -2.95
CA ASN A 189 -20.44 7.38 -1.51
C ASN A 189 -19.18 7.01 -0.72
N VAL A 190 -19.24 7.16 0.59
CA VAL A 190 -18.09 6.92 1.49
C VAL A 190 -17.43 5.55 1.29
N SER A 191 -18.23 4.49 1.06
CA SER A 191 -17.69 3.16 0.79
C SER A 191 -16.93 3.08 -0.53
N ALA A 192 -17.40 3.78 -1.57
CA ALA A 192 -16.70 3.88 -2.86
C ALA A 192 -15.39 4.65 -2.72
N GLN A 193 -15.38 5.72 -1.92
CA GLN A 193 -14.17 6.51 -1.64
C GLN A 193 -13.11 5.68 -0.90
N TYR A 194 -13.47 4.93 0.16
CA TYR A 194 -12.55 3.98 0.81
C TYR A 194 -11.97 2.96 -0.18
N LYS A 195 -12.81 2.47 -1.10
CA LYS A 195 -12.38 1.50 -2.11
C LYS A 195 -11.38 2.09 -3.11
N GLN A 196 -11.60 3.34 -3.53
CA GLN A 196 -10.66 4.07 -4.40
C GLN A 196 -9.31 4.24 -3.71
N VAL A 197 -9.29 4.75 -2.49
CA VAL A 197 -8.05 4.96 -1.71
C VAL A 197 -7.34 3.63 -1.46
N GLY A 198 -8.05 2.59 -1.02
CA GLY A 198 -7.44 1.29 -0.67
C GLY A 198 -6.85 0.55 -1.88
N ASN A 199 -7.44 0.73 -3.08
CA ASN A 199 -6.94 0.12 -4.31
C ASN A 199 -5.80 0.91 -4.96
N ALA A 200 -5.61 2.16 -4.60
CA ALA A 200 -4.60 3.00 -5.22
C ALA A 200 -3.17 2.52 -4.94
N VAL A 201 -2.27 2.78 -5.86
CA VAL A 201 -0.83 2.81 -5.61
C VAL A 201 -0.52 4.12 -4.88
N PRO A 202 0.28 4.11 -3.80
CA PRO A 202 0.67 5.35 -3.12
C PRO A 202 1.37 6.32 -4.07
N VAL A 203 1.02 7.61 -3.99
CA VAL A 203 1.46 8.63 -4.96
C VAL A 203 2.98 8.74 -4.99
N ASN A 204 3.65 8.80 -3.83
CA ASN A 204 5.10 8.92 -3.77
C ASN A 204 5.82 7.69 -4.34
N LEU A 205 5.31 6.48 -4.09
CA LEU A 205 5.86 5.26 -4.71
C LEU A 205 5.70 5.29 -6.24
N ALA A 206 4.52 5.70 -6.73
CA ALA A 206 4.26 5.84 -8.17
C ALA A 206 5.18 6.90 -8.80
N TYR A 207 5.42 8.01 -8.09
CA TYR A 207 6.32 9.07 -8.53
C TYR A 207 7.77 8.58 -8.68
N ASP A 208 8.30 7.86 -7.68
CA ASP A 208 9.66 7.31 -7.75
C ASP A 208 9.81 6.33 -8.92
N ILE A 209 8.83 5.44 -9.11
CA ILE A 209 8.84 4.51 -10.25
C ILE A 209 8.77 5.27 -11.59
N ALA A 210 7.91 6.29 -11.67
CA ALA A 210 7.74 7.09 -12.88
C ALA A 210 9.02 7.86 -13.26
N LYS A 211 9.78 8.37 -12.27
CA LYS A 211 11.08 9.01 -12.52
C LYS A 211 12.07 8.09 -13.23
N GLU A 212 12.16 6.83 -12.78
CA GLU A 212 13.06 5.86 -13.39
C GLU A 212 12.58 5.46 -14.81
N ILE A 213 11.26 5.44 -15.06
CA ILE A 213 10.72 5.25 -16.40
C ILE A 213 11.09 6.42 -17.31
N VAL A 214 10.93 7.66 -16.85
CA VAL A 214 11.31 8.85 -17.61
C VAL A 214 12.81 8.83 -17.94
N HIS A 215 13.66 8.53 -16.94
CA HIS A 215 15.10 8.39 -17.15
C HIS A 215 15.44 7.33 -18.22
N SER A 216 14.75 6.18 -18.21
CA SER A 216 14.92 5.14 -19.23
C SER A 216 14.53 5.64 -20.64
N LEU A 217 13.48 6.47 -20.75
CA LEU A 217 13.04 7.05 -22.01
C LEU A 217 14.05 8.11 -22.54
N ASP A 218 14.61 8.93 -21.64
CA ASP A 218 15.64 9.91 -21.97
C ASP A 218 16.91 9.23 -22.55
N ILE A 219 17.33 8.11 -21.93
CA ILE A 219 18.45 7.28 -22.45
C ILE A 219 18.13 6.78 -23.87
N LEU A 220 16.91 6.27 -24.08
CA LEU A 220 16.49 5.77 -25.38
C LEU A 220 16.50 6.86 -26.44
N GLU A 221 15.99 8.04 -26.12
CA GLU A 221 15.95 9.19 -27.04
C GLU A 221 17.37 9.66 -27.42
N ALA A 222 18.26 9.77 -26.43
CA ALA A 222 19.65 10.13 -26.66
C ALA A 222 20.36 9.14 -27.59
N ASN A 223 20.20 7.83 -27.35
CA ASN A 223 20.81 6.78 -28.17
C ASN A 223 20.23 6.71 -29.60
N THR A 224 18.97 7.14 -29.79
CA THR A 224 18.35 7.20 -31.11
C THR A 224 18.89 8.38 -31.94
N LYS A 225 18.99 9.57 -31.32
CA LYS A 225 19.53 10.78 -31.98
C LYS A 225 20.99 10.60 -32.42
N ILE A 226 21.80 9.89 -31.64
CA ILE A 226 23.22 9.59 -32.00
C ILE A 226 23.26 8.74 -33.28
N LYS A 227 22.36 7.77 -33.44
CA LYS A 227 22.32 6.90 -34.64
C LYS A 227 21.84 7.60 -35.90
N GLU A 228 21.00 8.62 -35.80
CA GLU A 228 20.51 9.41 -36.92
C GLU A 228 21.54 10.48 -37.37
N ALA A 229 22.54 10.80 -36.52
CA ALA A 229 23.59 11.77 -36.79
C ALA A 229 24.88 11.17 -37.40
N ILE A 230 24.97 9.84 -37.48
CA ILE A 230 26.09 9.08 -38.09
C ILE A 230 25.66 8.52 -39.45
#